data_fdd7ef514bdc1f34cde6b9f9394b5518
#
_entry.id   fdd7ef514bdc1f34cde6b9f9394b5518
#
_cell.length_a   1.000
_cell.length_b   1.000
_cell.length_c   1.000
_cell.angle_alpha   90.00
_cell.angle_beta   90.00
_cell.angle_gamma   90.00
#
_symmetry.space_group_name_H-M   'P 1'
#
loop_
_entity.id
_entity.type
_entity.pdbx_description
1 polymer ?
#
loop_
_entity_poly.entity_id
_entity_poly.type
_entity_poly.pdbx_seq_one_letter_code
_entity_poly.pdbx_strand_id
1 'polypeptide(L)'
;MRQRFTIILTFVVIIGLLVILNSITYVRKEKVQDMEISPNRSTYHSGPTGTRALHDLLNESGYKVIRWRESPERLFSESGKPVKTFVVIGPFPIGFTGNEVEALRDWVARGGRLVFIDRYFDDTLVPKSEGWRVVARQWNFPTIDDNPADTQQMTKNVTALHPLQPTVLTAGIDTVMPSRFAARLSVLPPPKEENANHDGSIEVFGDDEVKREPVKASTPAAPIIHFGNREGALLVDYAYGQGRIVVLGDPYIVTNSGLKLNDNLQLAINMLASGGGLIAFDEYHQGKGISQNAWAGYFAGTPVLALSAQIVLLILLILWTNARRFARPLPLAHTDRRSSLEFVASMAELQERSRAYDLAIENIYTRTRRVLARYAGIDYNSSRSEIAKRIAERSTIDVHQLETLMRQCEEAINGEEISWRQSLDLVRRLRAVEKNLGLRMRTREERQAAENI
;
A
#
# COMPACT_ATOMS: atom_id res chain seq x y z
N MET A 1 5.73 27.42 22.34
CA MET A 1 6.54 27.34 21.11
C MET A 1 7.76 26.42 21.23
N ARG A 2 8.60 26.52 22.27
CA ARG A 2 9.80 25.66 22.44
C ARG A 2 9.52 24.13 22.34
N GLN A 3 8.47 23.65 23.00
CA GLN A 3 8.14 22.22 23.03
C GLN A 3 7.74 21.65 21.64
N ARG A 4 7.04 22.42 20.82
CA ARG A 4 6.70 22.03 19.44
C ARG A 4 7.93 22.01 18.54
N PHE A 5 8.84 22.96 18.72
CA PHE A 5 10.10 23.00 17.98
C PHE A 5 11.00 21.81 18.33
N THR A 6 11.11 21.44 19.61
CA THR A 6 11.88 20.26 20.03
C THR A 6 11.33 18.97 19.43
N ILE A 7 9.99 18.80 19.38
CA ILE A 7 9.35 17.63 18.78
C ILE A 7 9.66 17.55 17.29
N ILE A 8 9.55 18.68 16.56
CA ILE A 8 9.85 18.73 15.12
C ILE A 8 11.32 18.42 14.87
N LEU A 9 12.23 18.99 15.66
CA LEU A 9 13.66 18.75 15.53
C LEU A 9 14.02 17.28 15.78
N THR A 10 13.48 16.68 16.84
CA THR A 10 13.68 15.24 17.13
C THR A 10 13.18 14.38 15.97
N PHE A 11 12.05 14.75 15.38
CA PHE A 11 11.46 14.06 14.24
C PHE A 11 12.35 14.12 13.00
N VAL A 12 12.89 15.30 12.69
CA VAL A 12 13.81 15.49 11.55
C VAL A 12 15.12 14.70 11.77
N VAL A 13 15.63 14.65 13.00
CA VAL A 13 16.82 13.87 13.34
C VAL A 13 16.56 12.37 13.18
N ILE A 14 15.41 11.86 13.63
CA ILE A 14 15.05 10.45 13.48
C ILE A 14 14.93 10.08 12.00
N ILE A 15 14.24 10.91 11.20
CA ILE A 15 14.14 10.67 9.75
C ILE A 15 15.52 10.69 9.09
N GLY A 16 16.36 11.67 9.42
CA GLY A 16 17.73 11.74 8.92
C GLY A 16 18.56 10.49 9.27
N LEU A 17 18.45 10.02 10.50
CA LEU A 17 19.11 8.79 10.96
C LEU A 17 18.59 7.55 10.22
N LEU A 18 17.29 7.44 10.01
CA LEU A 18 16.68 6.34 9.25
C LEU A 18 17.12 6.34 7.78
N VAL A 19 17.20 7.50 7.15
CA VAL A 19 17.70 7.64 5.78
C VAL A 19 19.17 7.26 5.68
N ILE A 20 20.01 7.69 6.64
CA ILE A 20 21.43 7.34 6.69
C ILE A 20 21.62 5.84 6.93
N LEU A 21 20.90 5.24 7.90
CA LEU A 21 20.93 3.80 8.17
C LEU A 21 20.50 3.00 6.94
N ASN A 22 19.45 3.42 6.26
CA ASN A 22 18.96 2.74 5.06
C ASN A 22 19.95 2.89 3.89
N SER A 23 20.63 4.04 3.80
CA SER A 23 21.66 4.29 2.78
C SER A 23 22.93 3.45 3.03
N ILE A 24 23.30 3.22 4.28
CA ILE A 24 24.45 2.39 4.66
C ILE A 24 24.13 0.90 4.48
N THR A 25 22.89 0.49 4.79
CA THR A 25 22.42 -0.90 4.59
C THR A 25 22.02 -1.18 3.14
N TYR A 26 21.96 -0.16 2.27
CA TYR A 26 21.81 -0.35 0.85
C TYR A 26 23.04 -1.05 0.29
N VAL A 27 23.07 -2.35 0.47
CA VAL A 27 24.03 -3.22 -0.24
C VAL A 27 23.72 -3.01 -1.72
N ARG A 28 24.58 -2.31 -2.45
CA ARG A 28 24.62 -2.42 -3.90
C ARG A 28 24.59 -3.92 -4.15
N LYS A 29 23.48 -4.44 -4.73
CA LYS A 29 23.51 -5.78 -5.27
C LYS A 29 24.72 -5.78 -6.20
N GLU A 30 25.81 -6.39 -5.75
CA GLU A 30 26.92 -6.67 -6.66
C GLU A 30 26.28 -7.27 -7.88
N LYS A 31 26.63 -6.72 -9.03
CA LYS A 31 26.10 -7.21 -10.30
C LYS A 31 26.55 -8.68 -10.36
N VAL A 32 25.64 -9.57 -9.96
CA VAL A 32 25.90 -11.01 -9.98
C VAL A 32 26.49 -11.30 -11.34
N GLN A 33 27.69 -11.83 -11.37
CA GLN A 33 28.37 -12.16 -12.61
C GLN A 33 27.46 -13.11 -13.37
N ASP A 34 27.18 -12.78 -14.63
CA ASP A 34 26.33 -13.60 -15.47
C ASP A 34 27.08 -14.92 -15.79
N MET A 35 26.57 -16.03 -15.29
CA MET A 35 27.24 -17.34 -15.33
C MET A 35 26.35 -18.38 -16.03
N GLU A 36 26.97 -19.29 -16.74
CA GLU A 36 26.23 -20.34 -17.46
C GLU A 36 25.61 -21.40 -16.53
N ILE A 37 26.11 -21.52 -15.31
CA ILE A 37 25.52 -22.39 -14.27
C ILE A 37 24.17 -21.86 -13.74
N SER A 38 23.97 -20.55 -13.76
CA SER A 38 22.73 -19.90 -13.36
C SER A 38 22.39 -18.77 -14.33
N PRO A 39 22.04 -19.15 -15.58
CA PRO A 39 21.88 -18.18 -16.65
C PRO A 39 20.56 -17.41 -16.53
N ASN A 40 20.53 -16.20 -17.05
CA ASN A 40 19.32 -15.40 -17.17
C ASN A 40 18.91 -15.33 -18.66
N ARG A 41 17.98 -16.17 -19.08
CA ARG A 41 17.54 -16.29 -20.48
C ARG A 41 16.52 -15.28 -20.94
N SER A 42 16.13 -14.33 -20.05
CA SER A 42 15.15 -13.29 -20.37
C SER A 42 15.56 -12.41 -21.55
N THR A 43 14.59 -12.00 -22.36
CA THR A 43 14.77 -11.00 -23.42
C THR A 43 14.99 -9.58 -22.87
N TYR A 44 14.87 -9.36 -21.56
CA TYR A 44 15.28 -8.12 -20.90
C TYR A 44 16.76 -8.10 -20.53
N HIS A 45 17.41 -9.27 -20.50
CA HIS A 45 18.78 -9.40 -20.04
C HIS A 45 19.79 -9.13 -21.17
N SER A 46 20.69 -8.16 -20.96
CA SER A 46 21.73 -7.76 -21.92
C SER A 46 23.07 -8.46 -21.70
N GLY A 47 23.21 -9.27 -20.64
CA GLY A 47 24.41 -10.05 -20.38
C GLY A 47 24.59 -11.21 -21.37
N PRO A 48 25.74 -11.91 -21.33
CA PRO A 48 26.10 -12.97 -22.27
C PRO A 48 25.09 -14.11 -22.32
N THR A 49 24.40 -14.45 -21.21
CA THR A 49 23.39 -15.52 -21.18
C THR A 49 22.00 -15.08 -21.61
N GLY A 50 21.76 -13.77 -21.74
CA GLY A 50 20.46 -13.22 -22.13
C GLY A 50 20.11 -13.42 -23.59
N THR A 51 18.87 -13.12 -23.94
CA THR A 51 18.37 -13.25 -25.33
C THR A 51 17.84 -11.93 -25.89
N ARG A 52 18.24 -10.80 -25.26
CA ARG A 52 17.81 -9.48 -25.67
C ARG A 52 18.23 -9.14 -27.10
N ALA A 53 19.46 -9.48 -27.50
CA ALA A 53 19.96 -9.20 -28.84
C ALA A 53 19.09 -9.86 -29.92
N LEU A 54 18.69 -11.12 -29.73
CA LEU A 54 17.78 -11.81 -30.62
C LEU A 54 16.41 -11.12 -30.72
N HIS A 55 15.81 -10.80 -29.58
CA HIS A 55 14.51 -10.14 -29.54
C HIS A 55 14.56 -8.78 -30.27
N ASP A 56 15.55 -7.94 -29.93
CA ASP A 56 15.68 -6.60 -30.47
C ASP A 56 15.99 -6.67 -32.01
N LEU A 57 16.86 -7.59 -32.44
CA LEU A 57 17.15 -7.81 -33.87
C LEU A 57 15.90 -8.23 -34.65
N LEU A 58 15.10 -9.17 -34.13
CA LEU A 58 13.86 -9.59 -34.79
C LEU A 58 12.89 -8.41 -34.91
N ASN A 59 12.76 -7.61 -33.84
CA ASN A 59 11.89 -6.44 -33.83
C ASN A 59 12.35 -5.36 -34.85
N GLU A 60 13.65 -5.07 -34.91
CA GLU A 60 14.24 -4.12 -35.84
C GLU A 60 14.20 -4.60 -37.29
N SER A 61 14.26 -5.93 -37.51
CA SER A 61 14.10 -6.57 -38.81
C SER A 61 12.64 -6.63 -39.30
N GLY A 62 11.69 -6.08 -38.55
CA GLY A 62 10.28 -5.99 -38.95
C GLY A 62 9.42 -7.19 -38.56
N TYR A 63 9.96 -8.17 -37.85
CA TYR A 63 9.16 -9.27 -37.30
C TYR A 63 8.29 -8.77 -36.14
N LYS A 64 7.06 -9.26 -36.06
CA LYS A 64 6.17 -8.95 -34.94
C LYS A 64 6.56 -9.79 -33.72
N VAL A 65 7.20 -9.19 -32.76
CA VAL A 65 7.66 -9.87 -31.55
C VAL A 65 7.09 -9.19 -30.29
N ILE A 66 6.75 -9.99 -29.29
CA ILE A 66 6.31 -9.50 -27.97
C ILE A 66 6.97 -10.29 -26.85
N ARG A 67 7.06 -9.67 -25.71
CA ARG A 67 7.42 -10.29 -24.43
C ARG A 67 6.14 -10.71 -23.73
N TRP A 68 5.89 -12.02 -23.71
CA TRP A 68 4.69 -12.57 -23.09
C TRP A 68 4.88 -12.66 -21.58
N ARG A 69 4.05 -11.93 -20.82
CA ARG A 69 4.20 -11.79 -19.37
C ARG A 69 3.03 -12.38 -18.58
N GLU A 70 2.13 -13.06 -19.25
CA GLU A 70 0.97 -13.70 -18.66
C GLU A 70 1.16 -15.22 -18.68
N SER A 71 0.36 -15.96 -17.88
CA SER A 71 0.33 -17.42 -17.96
C SER A 71 -0.01 -17.90 -19.37
N PRO A 72 0.54 -19.03 -19.85
CA PRO A 72 0.20 -19.65 -21.14
C PRO A 72 -1.30 -19.88 -21.37
N GLU A 73 -2.09 -20.03 -20.30
CA GLU A 73 -3.55 -20.14 -20.40
C GLU A 73 -4.20 -18.93 -21.10
N ARG A 74 -3.55 -17.77 -21.03
CA ARG A 74 -3.99 -16.54 -21.70
C ARG A 74 -3.79 -16.52 -23.21
N LEU A 75 -3.09 -17.53 -23.78
CA LEU A 75 -2.99 -17.69 -25.22
C LEU A 75 -4.36 -17.86 -25.90
N PHE A 76 -5.37 -18.30 -25.16
CA PHE A 76 -6.75 -18.39 -25.63
C PHE A 76 -7.56 -17.10 -25.50
N SER A 77 -7.03 -16.07 -24.84
CA SER A 77 -7.68 -14.77 -24.71
C SER A 77 -7.53 -13.93 -25.98
N GLU A 78 -8.23 -12.78 -26.04
CA GLU A 78 -8.12 -11.85 -27.16
C GLU A 78 -6.67 -11.36 -27.38
N SER A 79 -5.89 -11.21 -26.32
CA SER A 79 -4.45 -10.84 -26.42
C SER A 79 -3.59 -11.96 -26.99
N GLY A 80 -3.98 -13.22 -26.80
CA GLY A 80 -3.26 -14.39 -27.29
C GLY A 80 -3.60 -14.81 -28.73
N LYS A 81 -4.80 -14.48 -29.22
CA LYS A 81 -5.26 -14.86 -30.56
C LYS A 81 -4.28 -14.58 -31.70
N PRO A 82 -3.53 -13.45 -31.73
CA PRO A 82 -2.59 -13.17 -32.80
C PRO A 82 -1.28 -13.95 -32.70
N VAL A 83 -0.99 -14.59 -31.56
CA VAL A 83 0.24 -15.36 -31.35
C VAL A 83 0.24 -16.61 -32.23
N LYS A 84 1.29 -16.75 -33.01
CA LYS A 84 1.50 -17.93 -33.89
C LYS A 84 2.68 -18.78 -33.44
N THR A 85 3.71 -18.15 -32.87
CA THR A 85 4.89 -18.85 -32.34
C THR A 85 5.06 -18.45 -30.87
N PHE A 86 5.10 -19.43 -29.97
CA PHE A 86 5.38 -19.24 -28.54
C PHE A 86 6.77 -19.84 -28.24
N VAL A 87 7.65 -19.02 -27.65
CA VAL A 87 9.07 -19.35 -27.47
C VAL A 87 9.37 -19.49 -25.98
N VAL A 88 9.78 -20.66 -25.57
CA VAL A 88 10.22 -20.97 -24.19
C VAL A 88 11.71 -21.24 -24.20
N ILE A 89 12.48 -20.50 -23.42
CA ILE A 89 13.94 -20.63 -23.35
C ILE A 89 14.33 -20.92 -21.90
N GLY A 90 14.80 -22.13 -21.65
CA GLY A 90 15.23 -22.56 -20.31
C GLY A 90 16.74 -22.36 -20.05
N PRO A 91 17.18 -22.57 -18.82
CA PRO A 91 16.31 -22.85 -17.67
C PRO A 91 15.51 -21.64 -17.22
N PHE A 92 14.36 -21.86 -16.65
CA PHE A 92 13.46 -20.82 -16.17
C PHE A 92 13.28 -20.92 -14.64
N PRO A 93 13.27 -19.77 -13.93
CA PRO A 93 13.16 -19.74 -12.45
C PRO A 93 11.78 -20.18 -11.94
N ILE A 94 10.73 -20.07 -12.77
CA ILE A 94 9.36 -20.47 -12.42
C ILE A 94 9.00 -21.68 -13.29
N GLY A 95 8.69 -22.81 -12.66
CA GLY A 95 8.25 -24.01 -13.35
C GLY A 95 6.84 -23.89 -13.92
N PHE A 96 6.54 -24.67 -14.95
CA PHE A 96 5.19 -24.78 -15.50
C PHE A 96 4.29 -25.59 -14.55
N THR A 97 3.08 -25.11 -14.33
CA THR A 97 2.03 -25.87 -13.66
C THR A 97 1.36 -26.85 -14.65
N GLY A 98 0.68 -27.89 -14.13
CA GLY A 98 -0.03 -28.85 -14.97
C GLY A 98 -1.04 -28.17 -15.92
N ASN A 99 -1.78 -27.21 -15.42
CA ASN A 99 -2.79 -26.46 -16.20
C ASN A 99 -2.13 -25.63 -17.33
N GLU A 100 -0.98 -25.02 -17.08
CA GLU A 100 -0.23 -24.25 -18.09
C GLU A 100 0.32 -25.16 -19.18
N VAL A 101 0.84 -26.31 -18.81
CA VAL A 101 1.31 -27.33 -19.77
C VAL A 101 0.17 -27.82 -20.65
N GLU A 102 -0.99 -28.14 -20.06
CA GLU A 102 -2.18 -28.58 -20.79
C GLU A 102 -2.68 -27.49 -21.73
N ALA A 103 -2.81 -26.26 -21.25
CA ALA A 103 -3.20 -25.12 -22.06
C ALA A 103 -2.24 -24.90 -23.25
N LEU A 104 -0.93 -24.99 -23.02
CA LEU A 104 0.07 -24.81 -24.06
C LEU A 104 -0.02 -25.92 -25.11
N ARG A 105 -0.18 -27.17 -24.70
CA ARG A 105 -0.38 -28.32 -25.59
C ARG A 105 -1.65 -28.18 -26.41
N ASP A 106 -2.75 -27.81 -25.81
CA ASP A 106 -4.01 -27.56 -26.50
C ASP A 106 -3.90 -26.42 -27.52
N TRP A 107 -3.16 -25.35 -27.15
CA TRP A 107 -2.92 -24.25 -28.06
C TRP A 107 -2.09 -24.71 -29.30
N VAL A 108 -1.06 -25.49 -29.07
CA VAL A 108 -0.27 -26.09 -30.18
C VAL A 108 -1.15 -26.99 -31.02
N ALA A 109 -1.96 -27.87 -30.41
CA ALA A 109 -2.84 -28.79 -31.12
C ALA A 109 -3.84 -28.08 -32.06
N ARG A 110 -4.19 -26.82 -31.77
CA ARG A 110 -5.06 -25.96 -32.60
C ARG A 110 -4.30 -25.13 -33.65
N GLY A 111 -3.03 -25.40 -33.90
CA GLY A 111 -2.25 -24.73 -34.93
C GLY A 111 -1.19 -23.76 -34.46
N GLY A 112 -0.95 -23.68 -33.14
CA GLY A 112 0.15 -22.92 -32.58
C GLY A 112 1.51 -23.59 -32.85
N ARG A 113 2.58 -22.82 -32.82
CA ARG A 113 3.95 -23.30 -32.93
C ARG A 113 4.68 -23.08 -31.60
N LEU A 114 5.06 -24.13 -30.92
CA LEU A 114 5.92 -24.10 -29.75
C LEU A 114 7.38 -24.25 -30.15
N VAL A 115 8.23 -23.32 -29.79
CA VAL A 115 9.70 -23.44 -29.90
C VAL A 115 10.24 -23.55 -28.47
N PHE A 116 10.65 -24.76 -28.11
CA PHE A 116 11.19 -25.09 -26.81
C PHE A 116 12.71 -25.24 -26.88
N ILE A 117 13.42 -24.42 -26.14
CA ILE A 117 14.88 -24.32 -26.18
C ILE A 117 15.41 -24.52 -24.76
N ASP A 118 15.86 -25.75 -24.46
CA ASP A 118 16.45 -26.09 -23.17
C ASP A 118 17.38 -27.30 -23.29
N ARG A 119 18.25 -27.46 -22.31
CA ARG A 119 19.06 -28.67 -22.11
C ARG A 119 18.31 -29.74 -21.34
N TYR A 120 17.34 -29.33 -20.55
CA TYR A 120 16.49 -30.23 -19.76
C TYR A 120 15.04 -30.07 -20.20
N PHE A 121 14.44 -31.20 -20.57
CA PHE A 121 13.02 -31.19 -20.87
C PHE A 121 12.27 -31.88 -19.76
N ASP A 122 11.22 -31.25 -19.35
CA ASP A 122 10.14 -31.94 -18.67
C ASP A 122 9.35 -32.70 -19.74
N ASP A 123 9.21 -34.04 -19.57
CA ASP A 123 8.43 -34.91 -20.47
C ASP A 123 6.97 -34.42 -20.62
N THR A 124 6.51 -33.57 -19.74
CA THR A 124 5.17 -32.97 -19.79
C THR A 124 5.04 -31.89 -20.85
N LEU A 125 6.10 -31.07 -21.08
CA LEU A 125 6.12 -29.99 -22.07
C LEU A 125 6.37 -30.50 -23.48
N VAL A 126 7.12 -31.60 -23.61
CA VAL A 126 7.44 -32.24 -24.89
C VAL A 126 6.64 -33.55 -24.99
N PRO A 127 5.40 -33.49 -25.52
CA PRO A 127 4.53 -34.64 -25.52
C PRO A 127 5.11 -35.79 -26.32
N LYS A 128 5.01 -37.00 -25.79
CA LYS A 128 5.36 -38.27 -26.43
C LYS A 128 4.21 -38.80 -27.28
N SER A 129 4.54 -39.59 -28.29
CA SER A 129 3.55 -40.37 -29.03
C SER A 129 3.52 -41.83 -28.53
N GLU A 130 2.53 -42.60 -28.99
CA GLU A 130 2.49 -44.05 -28.73
C GLU A 130 3.70 -44.80 -29.31
N GLY A 131 4.34 -44.30 -30.37
CA GLY A 131 5.45 -44.93 -31.06
C GLY A 131 6.83 -44.39 -30.68
N TRP A 132 6.93 -43.20 -30.08
CA TRP A 132 8.23 -42.59 -29.80
C TRP A 132 8.13 -41.48 -28.72
N ARG A 133 9.31 -41.15 -28.17
CA ARG A 133 9.51 -39.99 -27.27
C ARG A 133 10.85 -39.34 -27.58
N VAL A 134 10.93 -38.02 -27.36
CA VAL A 134 12.20 -37.29 -27.41
C VAL A 134 12.75 -37.19 -25.98
N VAL A 135 14.02 -37.57 -25.84
CA VAL A 135 14.73 -37.53 -24.54
C VAL A 135 15.99 -36.71 -24.72
N ALA A 136 16.24 -35.78 -23.78
CA ALA A 136 17.49 -35.04 -23.75
C ALA A 136 18.51 -35.78 -22.87
N ARG A 137 19.74 -35.83 -23.33
CA ARG A 137 20.90 -36.29 -22.57
C ARG A 137 21.96 -35.22 -22.57
N GLN A 138 22.42 -34.82 -21.40
CA GLN A 138 23.51 -33.87 -21.23
C GLN A 138 24.71 -34.60 -20.62
N TRP A 139 25.89 -34.40 -21.19
CA TRP A 139 27.11 -35.03 -20.74
C TRP A 139 28.01 -34.10 -19.95
N ASN A 140 28.00 -32.80 -20.31
CA ASN A 140 28.78 -31.77 -19.67
C ASN A 140 27.88 -30.77 -19.00
N PHE A 141 28.20 -30.37 -17.76
CA PHE A 141 27.44 -29.41 -16.98
C PHE A 141 28.28 -28.15 -16.78
N PRO A 142 27.68 -26.96 -16.85
CA PRO A 142 28.36 -25.72 -16.54
C PRO A 142 28.82 -25.68 -15.07
N THR A 143 29.96 -25.04 -14.83
CA THR A 143 30.54 -24.78 -13.53
C THR A 143 30.63 -23.27 -13.30
N ILE A 144 31.01 -22.86 -12.09
CA ILE A 144 31.20 -21.44 -11.73
C ILE A 144 32.37 -20.80 -12.50
N ASP A 145 33.32 -21.59 -13.01
CA ASP A 145 34.49 -21.12 -13.78
C ASP A 145 34.17 -20.88 -15.24
N ASP A 146 32.97 -21.28 -15.69
CA ASP A 146 32.59 -21.15 -17.09
C ASP A 146 32.03 -19.77 -17.40
N ASN A 147 32.80 -19.01 -18.18
CA ASN A 147 32.41 -17.66 -18.59
C ASN A 147 31.59 -17.71 -19.89
N PRO A 148 30.27 -17.42 -19.85
CA PRO A 148 29.43 -17.45 -21.05
C PRO A 148 29.79 -16.39 -22.11
N ALA A 149 30.57 -15.36 -21.74
CA ALA A 149 31.07 -14.38 -22.70
C ALA A 149 32.28 -14.87 -23.50
N ASP A 150 33.01 -15.85 -22.96
CA ASP A 150 34.16 -16.46 -23.65
C ASP A 150 33.67 -17.56 -24.60
N THR A 151 33.53 -17.20 -25.85
CA THR A 151 33.06 -18.13 -26.90
C THR A 151 34.02 -19.30 -27.14
N GLN A 152 35.34 -19.10 -26.93
CA GLN A 152 36.31 -20.18 -27.10
C GLN A 152 36.18 -21.22 -25.98
N GLN A 153 35.95 -20.75 -24.74
CA GLN A 153 35.68 -21.63 -23.62
C GLN A 153 34.37 -22.40 -23.82
N MET A 154 33.33 -21.69 -24.25
CA MET A 154 31.98 -22.25 -24.43
C MET A 154 31.91 -23.29 -25.58
N THR A 155 32.76 -23.17 -26.59
CA THR A 155 32.79 -24.09 -27.73
C THR A 155 33.99 -25.00 -27.75
N LYS A 156 34.73 -25.10 -26.63
CA LYS A 156 35.94 -25.92 -26.51
C LYS A 156 35.62 -27.41 -26.83
N ASN A 157 36.35 -28.00 -27.75
CA ASN A 157 36.18 -29.39 -28.20
C ASN A 157 34.81 -29.69 -28.84
N VAL A 158 34.14 -28.67 -29.35
CA VAL A 158 32.87 -28.83 -30.07
C VAL A 158 33.11 -28.63 -31.57
N THR A 159 32.55 -29.49 -32.37
CA THR A 159 32.57 -29.36 -33.83
C THR A 159 31.27 -28.72 -34.30
N ALA A 160 31.35 -27.80 -35.24
CA ALA A 160 30.19 -27.22 -35.88
C ALA A 160 29.35 -28.32 -36.57
N LEU A 161 28.06 -28.20 -36.56
CA LEU A 161 27.13 -29.16 -37.10
C LEU A 161 26.59 -28.67 -38.45
N HIS A 162 26.60 -29.54 -39.43
CA HIS A 162 25.97 -29.32 -40.74
C HIS A 162 24.50 -29.77 -40.72
N PRO A 163 23.63 -29.16 -41.55
CA PRO A 163 22.29 -29.67 -41.77
C PRO A 163 22.29 -31.13 -42.22
N LEU A 164 21.43 -31.96 -41.66
CA LEU A 164 21.27 -33.34 -42.03
C LEU A 164 20.35 -33.50 -43.24
N GLN A 165 19.46 -32.55 -43.44
CA GLN A 165 18.50 -32.55 -44.55
C GLN A 165 18.04 -31.13 -44.89
N PRO A 166 17.68 -30.86 -46.17
CA PRO A 166 17.16 -29.56 -46.58
C PRO A 166 15.72 -29.39 -46.10
N THR A 167 15.51 -28.46 -45.20
CA THR A 167 14.18 -28.10 -44.64
C THR A 167 14.06 -26.58 -44.49
N VAL A 168 12.88 -26.09 -44.15
CA VAL A 168 12.70 -24.68 -43.86
C VAL A 168 13.58 -24.23 -42.68
N LEU A 169 13.83 -25.11 -41.71
CA LEU A 169 14.66 -24.81 -40.54
C LEU A 169 16.16 -24.76 -40.85
N THR A 170 16.59 -25.42 -41.92
CA THR A 170 18.00 -25.46 -42.34
C THR A 170 18.30 -24.55 -43.53
N ALA A 171 17.30 -23.81 -44.01
CA ALA A 171 17.46 -22.94 -45.18
C ALA A 171 18.49 -21.82 -44.92
N GLY A 172 19.47 -21.70 -45.84
CA GLY A 172 20.51 -20.68 -45.76
C GLY A 172 21.54 -20.90 -44.66
N ILE A 173 21.66 -22.11 -44.11
CA ILE A 173 22.60 -22.47 -43.05
C ILE A 173 23.63 -23.44 -43.59
N ASP A 174 24.91 -23.11 -43.43
CA ASP A 174 26.02 -24.02 -43.71
C ASP A 174 26.41 -24.78 -42.43
N THR A 175 26.62 -24.08 -41.34
CA THR A 175 27.00 -24.71 -40.08
C THR A 175 26.40 -23.97 -38.86
N VAL A 176 26.09 -24.72 -37.82
CA VAL A 176 25.73 -24.16 -36.50
C VAL A 176 26.76 -24.56 -35.45
N MET A 177 27.03 -23.65 -34.51
CA MET A 177 27.99 -23.88 -33.43
C MET A 177 27.26 -23.98 -32.08
N PRO A 178 27.03 -25.20 -31.58
CA PRO A 178 26.49 -25.39 -30.25
C PRO A 178 27.56 -25.14 -29.16
N SER A 179 27.13 -25.00 -27.92
CA SER A 179 28.03 -25.00 -26.78
C SER A 179 28.48 -26.43 -26.42
N ARG A 180 29.55 -26.52 -25.65
CA ARG A 180 30.01 -27.80 -25.08
C ARG A 180 29.03 -28.41 -24.07
N PHE A 181 28.03 -27.62 -23.63
CA PHE A 181 26.99 -28.00 -22.70
C PHE A 181 25.68 -28.40 -23.40
N ALA A 182 25.65 -28.41 -24.72
CA ALA A 182 24.49 -28.78 -25.50
C ALA A 182 23.98 -30.17 -25.12
N ALA A 183 22.69 -30.27 -24.82
CA ALA A 183 22.06 -31.58 -24.71
C ALA A 183 21.91 -32.24 -26.07
N ARG A 184 22.03 -33.53 -26.10
CA ARG A 184 21.76 -34.35 -27.31
C ARG A 184 20.38 -34.99 -27.18
N LEU A 185 19.59 -34.80 -28.19
CA LEU A 185 18.24 -35.31 -28.28
C LEU A 185 18.26 -36.70 -28.90
N SER A 186 17.55 -37.63 -28.32
CA SER A 186 17.39 -38.99 -28.83
C SER A 186 15.91 -39.28 -29.00
N VAL A 187 15.54 -39.81 -30.15
CA VAL A 187 14.20 -40.32 -30.42
C VAL A 187 14.19 -41.79 -30.02
N LEU A 188 13.51 -42.12 -28.95
CA LEU A 188 13.47 -43.48 -28.40
C LEU A 188 12.04 -44.03 -28.46
N PRO A 189 11.88 -45.37 -28.51
CA PRO A 189 10.56 -45.98 -28.32
C PRO A 189 10.00 -45.63 -26.94
N PRO A 190 8.68 -45.63 -26.74
CA PRO A 190 8.09 -45.41 -25.43
C PRO A 190 8.58 -46.52 -24.47
N PRO A 191 8.67 -46.21 -23.14
CA PRO A 191 8.99 -47.26 -22.19
C PRO A 191 7.90 -48.31 -22.26
N LYS A 192 8.29 -49.59 -22.21
CA LYS A 192 7.35 -50.69 -21.99
C LYS A 192 6.72 -50.41 -20.62
N GLU A 193 5.40 -50.44 -20.56
CA GLU A 193 4.68 -50.33 -19.28
C GLU A 193 5.06 -51.53 -18.39
N GLU A 194 6.10 -51.39 -17.61
CA GLU A 194 6.29 -52.19 -16.41
C GLU A 194 5.35 -51.59 -15.37
N ASN A 195 4.34 -52.39 -14.97
CA ASN A 195 3.30 -52.14 -13.95
C ASN A 195 3.67 -51.05 -12.97
N ALA A 196 3.32 -49.81 -13.27
CA ALA A 196 3.42 -48.71 -12.35
C ALA A 196 2.19 -48.71 -11.39
N ASN A 197 2.21 -49.64 -10.43
CA ASN A 197 1.48 -49.46 -9.20
C ASN A 197 2.22 -48.42 -8.37
N HIS A 198 2.05 -47.18 -8.68
CA HIS A 198 2.32 -46.06 -7.76
C HIS A 198 1.12 -45.14 -7.79
N ASP A 199 0.18 -45.50 -6.93
CA ASP A 199 -0.87 -44.66 -6.42
C ASP A 199 -0.18 -43.54 -5.60
N GLY A 200 -0.16 -42.37 -6.15
CA GLY A 200 0.32 -41.14 -5.53
C GLY A 200 -0.57 -39.99 -5.97
N SER A 201 -1.87 -40.14 -5.71
CA SER A 201 -2.82 -39.05 -5.86
C SER A 201 -2.50 -37.95 -4.85
N ILE A 202 -1.87 -36.88 -5.27
CA ILE A 202 -1.88 -35.61 -4.55
C ILE A 202 -3.19 -34.91 -4.88
N GLU A 203 -4.13 -34.94 -3.94
CA GLU A 203 -5.32 -34.11 -4.00
C GLU A 203 -4.93 -32.64 -3.93
N VAL A 204 -5.02 -31.95 -5.04
CA VAL A 204 -4.94 -30.49 -5.09
C VAL A 204 -6.35 -29.93 -4.95
N PHE A 205 -6.64 -29.37 -3.79
CA PHE A 205 -7.82 -28.52 -3.59
C PHE A 205 -7.63 -27.18 -4.31
N GLY A 206 -8.50 -26.83 -5.24
CA GLY A 206 -8.51 -25.53 -5.89
C GLY A 206 -9.67 -25.38 -6.87
N ASP A 207 -10.52 -24.41 -6.56
CA ASP A 207 -11.80 -24.09 -7.16
C ASP A 207 -11.76 -23.61 -8.62
N ASP A 208 -12.90 -23.83 -9.33
CA ASP A 208 -13.30 -23.30 -10.64
C ASP A 208 -12.59 -23.85 -11.88
N GLU A 209 -12.84 -25.12 -12.16
CA GLU A 209 -12.58 -25.72 -13.48
C GLU A 209 -13.51 -25.18 -14.56
N VAL A 210 -12.96 -24.34 -15.43
CA VAL A 210 -13.49 -24.24 -16.79
C VAL A 210 -13.14 -25.55 -17.50
N LYS A 211 -14.07 -26.52 -17.56
CA LYS A 211 -13.92 -27.77 -18.29
C LYS A 211 -13.68 -27.48 -19.77
N ARG A 212 -12.41 -27.48 -20.17
CA ARG A 212 -12.01 -27.54 -21.57
C ARG A 212 -11.98 -29.01 -21.95
N GLU A 213 -12.68 -29.39 -23.01
CA GLU A 213 -12.54 -30.74 -23.57
C GLU A 213 -11.11 -30.86 -24.09
N PRO A 214 -10.30 -31.81 -23.58
CA PRO A 214 -8.93 -32.01 -24.06
C PRO A 214 -8.94 -32.45 -25.50
N VAL A 215 -8.25 -31.70 -26.34
CA VAL A 215 -8.03 -32.10 -27.74
C VAL A 215 -7.07 -33.28 -27.73
N LYS A 216 -7.54 -34.47 -28.03
CA LYS A 216 -6.66 -35.64 -28.27
C LYS A 216 -5.87 -35.40 -29.55
N ALA A 217 -4.73 -34.71 -29.41
CA ALA A 217 -3.81 -34.55 -30.52
C ALA A 217 -2.97 -35.81 -30.70
N SER A 218 -3.03 -36.40 -31.84
CA SER A 218 -2.11 -37.49 -32.23
C SER A 218 -0.84 -36.93 -32.87
N THR A 219 0.30 -37.49 -32.55
CA THR A 219 1.58 -37.24 -33.24
C THR A 219 1.91 -38.43 -34.14
N PRO A 220 1.34 -38.50 -35.34
CA PRO A 220 1.42 -39.72 -36.15
C PRO A 220 2.81 -39.96 -36.78
N ALA A 221 3.62 -38.90 -36.94
CA ALA A 221 4.93 -38.97 -37.57
C ALA A 221 6.07 -38.83 -36.53
N ALA A 222 7.16 -39.55 -36.76
CA ALA A 222 8.38 -39.40 -35.95
C ALA A 222 9.00 -38.01 -36.13
N PRO A 223 9.72 -37.51 -35.13
CA PRO A 223 10.43 -36.24 -35.23
C PRO A 223 11.41 -36.17 -36.35
N ILE A 224 11.47 -35.05 -37.04
CA ILE A 224 12.46 -34.74 -38.07
C ILE A 224 13.70 -34.18 -37.38
N ILE A 225 14.86 -34.82 -37.65
CA ILE A 225 16.15 -34.36 -37.10
C ILE A 225 16.78 -33.44 -38.15
N HIS A 226 17.01 -32.16 -37.76
CA HIS A 226 17.60 -31.15 -38.66
C HIS A 226 19.10 -31.01 -38.48
N PHE A 227 19.58 -31.02 -37.25
CA PHE A 227 20.99 -30.96 -36.88
C PHE A 227 21.29 -32.04 -35.86
N GLY A 228 22.46 -32.64 -35.99
CA GLY A 228 22.90 -33.67 -35.06
C GLY A 228 24.19 -34.32 -35.52
N ASN A 229 24.71 -35.22 -34.72
CA ASN A 229 25.87 -36.05 -34.99
C ASN A 229 25.65 -37.45 -34.41
N ARG A 230 26.70 -38.26 -34.34
CA ARG A 230 26.62 -39.63 -33.79
C ARG A 230 26.23 -39.70 -32.32
N GLU A 231 26.37 -38.60 -31.58
CA GLU A 231 26.01 -38.52 -30.18
C GLU A 231 24.51 -38.26 -29.98
N GLY A 232 23.84 -37.69 -30.99
CA GLY A 232 22.42 -37.38 -30.97
C GLY A 232 22.05 -36.13 -31.76
N ALA A 233 20.78 -35.83 -31.80
CA ALA A 233 20.25 -34.65 -32.45
C ALA A 233 20.45 -33.38 -31.57
N LEU A 234 20.61 -32.23 -32.23
CA LEU A 234 20.60 -30.92 -31.58
C LEU A 234 19.25 -30.23 -31.76
N LEU A 235 18.66 -30.34 -32.94
CA LEU A 235 17.37 -29.73 -33.29
C LEU A 235 16.46 -30.78 -33.89
N VAL A 236 15.26 -30.90 -33.34
CA VAL A 236 14.20 -31.74 -33.89
C VAL A 236 12.89 -30.95 -33.97
N ASP A 237 12.03 -31.34 -34.91
CA ASP A 237 10.66 -30.82 -34.92
C ASP A 237 9.67 -31.94 -35.28
N TYR A 238 8.44 -31.80 -34.89
CA TYR A 238 7.34 -32.71 -35.17
C TYR A 238 5.98 -32.04 -35.13
N ALA A 239 5.04 -32.65 -35.85
CA ALA A 239 3.65 -32.21 -35.84
C ALA A 239 2.97 -32.62 -34.52
N TYR A 240 2.14 -31.75 -33.97
CA TYR A 240 1.28 -32.02 -32.82
C TYR A 240 -0.10 -31.42 -33.08
N GLY A 241 -1.09 -32.27 -33.36
CA GLY A 241 -2.39 -31.81 -33.85
C GLY A 241 -2.24 -31.03 -35.17
N GLN A 242 -2.75 -29.80 -35.20
CA GLN A 242 -2.61 -28.91 -36.36
C GLN A 242 -1.36 -28.01 -36.29
N GLY A 243 -0.64 -28.03 -35.15
CA GLY A 243 0.54 -27.22 -34.91
C GLY A 243 1.84 -28.00 -34.98
N ARG A 244 2.90 -27.38 -34.48
CA ARG A 244 4.24 -27.96 -34.48
C ARG A 244 4.97 -27.66 -33.18
N ILE A 245 5.82 -28.61 -32.78
CA ILE A 245 6.76 -28.45 -31.67
C ILE A 245 8.17 -28.54 -32.23
N VAL A 246 8.97 -27.52 -31.97
CA VAL A 246 10.40 -27.43 -32.33
C VAL A 246 11.20 -27.49 -31.04
N VAL A 247 12.16 -28.39 -30.96
CA VAL A 247 12.96 -28.59 -29.75
C VAL A 247 14.45 -28.42 -30.10
N LEU A 248 15.08 -27.45 -29.41
CA LEU A 248 16.51 -27.18 -29.50
C LEU A 248 17.20 -27.54 -28.20
N GLY A 249 18.22 -28.38 -28.23
CA GLY A 249 18.94 -28.88 -27.04
C GLY A 249 20.00 -27.93 -26.47
N ASP A 250 20.14 -26.73 -27.00
CA ASP A 250 21.14 -25.77 -26.50
C ASP A 250 20.67 -24.31 -26.52
N PRO A 251 20.30 -23.75 -25.39
CA PRO A 251 19.93 -22.33 -25.28
C PRO A 251 21.06 -21.37 -25.68
N TYR A 252 22.32 -21.77 -25.57
CA TYR A 252 23.46 -20.92 -25.92
C TYR A 252 23.38 -20.36 -27.34
N ILE A 253 22.86 -21.16 -28.30
CA ILE A 253 22.70 -20.75 -29.70
C ILE A 253 21.93 -19.45 -29.87
N VAL A 254 20.92 -19.22 -29.00
CA VAL A 254 20.04 -18.05 -29.09
C VAL A 254 20.42 -16.93 -28.12
N THR A 255 21.49 -17.12 -27.32
CA THR A 255 21.95 -16.11 -26.39
C THR A 255 22.74 -15.00 -27.05
N ASN A 256 22.89 -13.87 -26.34
CA ASN A 256 23.66 -12.72 -26.82
C ASN A 256 25.10 -13.07 -27.19
N SER A 257 25.71 -14.06 -26.52
CA SER A 257 27.08 -14.52 -26.83
C SER A 257 27.14 -15.56 -27.95
N GLY A 258 26.19 -16.49 -27.96
CA GLY A 258 26.19 -17.59 -28.92
C GLY A 258 25.63 -17.24 -30.30
N LEU A 259 24.75 -16.24 -30.37
CA LEU A 259 24.03 -15.85 -31.58
C LEU A 259 24.94 -15.44 -32.74
N LYS A 260 26.12 -14.90 -32.46
CA LYS A 260 27.10 -14.43 -33.44
C LYS A 260 27.98 -15.54 -34.02
N LEU A 261 27.88 -16.78 -33.52
CA LEU A 261 28.71 -17.89 -33.95
C LEU A 261 28.11 -18.56 -35.19
N ASN A 262 28.94 -18.82 -36.22
CA ASN A 262 28.51 -19.44 -37.45
C ASN A 262 27.14 -18.93 -37.93
N ASP A 263 26.21 -19.80 -38.29
CA ASP A 263 24.86 -19.47 -38.75
C ASP A 263 23.82 -19.61 -37.62
N ASN A 264 24.24 -19.50 -36.36
CA ASN A 264 23.31 -19.61 -35.22
C ASN A 264 22.17 -18.57 -35.28
N LEU A 265 22.46 -17.33 -35.72
CA LEU A 265 21.46 -16.32 -35.95
C LEU A 265 20.44 -16.73 -37.01
N GLN A 266 20.91 -17.27 -38.16
CA GLN A 266 20.01 -17.73 -39.21
C GLN A 266 19.13 -18.89 -38.73
N LEU A 267 19.71 -19.82 -37.95
CA LEU A 267 18.95 -20.89 -37.31
C LEU A 267 17.86 -20.33 -36.38
N ALA A 268 18.19 -19.37 -35.51
CA ALA A 268 17.22 -18.73 -34.62
C ALA A 268 16.07 -18.09 -35.41
N ILE A 269 16.37 -17.32 -36.46
CA ILE A 269 15.36 -16.71 -37.33
C ILE A 269 14.48 -17.80 -37.96
N ASN A 270 15.07 -18.84 -38.54
CA ASN A 270 14.33 -19.94 -39.18
C ASN A 270 13.39 -20.65 -38.19
N MET A 271 13.84 -20.91 -36.96
CA MET A 271 12.99 -21.54 -35.93
C MET A 271 11.82 -20.67 -35.51
N LEU A 272 12.06 -19.36 -35.31
CA LEU A 272 11.08 -18.45 -34.73
C LEU A 272 10.12 -17.86 -35.77
N ALA A 273 10.63 -17.50 -36.95
CA ALA A 273 9.88 -16.76 -37.96
C ALA A 273 9.19 -17.65 -39.02
N SER A 274 9.60 -18.92 -39.19
CA SER A 274 9.03 -19.81 -40.22
C SER A 274 7.53 -20.08 -40.06
N GLY A 275 6.95 -19.88 -38.87
CA GLY A 275 5.52 -19.99 -38.64
C GLY A 275 4.72 -18.76 -39.07
N GLY A 276 5.39 -17.66 -39.40
CA GLY A 276 4.75 -16.35 -39.63
C GLY A 276 4.01 -15.80 -38.41
N GLY A 277 3.44 -14.61 -38.57
CA GLY A 277 2.61 -13.98 -37.51
C GLY A 277 3.36 -13.44 -36.31
N LEU A 278 2.70 -13.37 -35.17
CA LEU A 278 3.25 -12.82 -33.94
C LEU A 278 4.05 -13.87 -33.17
N ILE A 279 5.27 -13.52 -32.80
CA ILE A 279 6.19 -14.33 -31.99
C ILE A 279 6.13 -13.82 -30.56
N ALA A 280 5.77 -14.67 -29.59
CA ALA A 280 5.70 -14.36 -28.17
C ALA A 280 6.84 -15.07 -27.42
N PHE A 281 7.72 -14.31 -26.78
CA PHE A 281 8.76 -14.83 -25.89
C PHE A 281 8.20 -14.95 -24.48
N ASP A 282 8.31 -16.13 -23.90
CA ASP A 282 7.87 -16.40 -22.53
C ASP A 282 8.77 -15.67 -21.51
N GLU A 283 8.24 -14.60 -20.97
CA GLU A 283 8.85 -13.85 -19.88
C GLU A 283 8.17 -14.13 -18.54
N TYR A 284 7.01 -14.78 -18.56
CA TYR A 284 6.29 -15.16 -17.35
C TYR A 284 7.12 -16.13 -16.52
N HIS A 285 7.58 -17.21 -17.11
CA HIS A 285 8.43 -18.20 -16.44
C HIS A 285 9.87 -17.71 -16.21
N GLN A 286 10.30 -16.65 -16.88
CA GLN A 286 11.54 -15.92 -16.56
C GLN A 286 11.40 -14.98 -15.34
N GLY A 287 10.28 -15.05 -14.61
CA GLY A 287 10.05 -14.23 -13.43
C GLY A 287 9.67 -12.78 -13.75
N LYS A 288 9.25 -12.49 -14.99
CA LYS A 288 8.81 -11.16 -15.44
C LYS A 288 7.30 -11.09 -15.64
N GLY A 289 6.55 -11.99 -15.01
CA GLY A 289 5.09 -12.00 -15.05
C GLY A 289 4.48 -10.65 -14.65
N ILE A 290 3.28 -10.37 -15.15
CA ILE A 290 2.49 -9.23 -14.70
C ILE A 290 2.02 -9.56 -13.28
N SER A 291 2.66 -8.96 -12.30
CA SER A 291 2.18 -9.04 -10.92
C SER A 291 0.81 -8.37 -10.83
N GLN A 292 -0.16 -9.03 -10.20
CA GLN A 292 -1.48 -8.42 -9.92
C GLN A 292 -1.32 -7.13 -9.11
N ASN A 293 -0.22 -6.97 -8.39
CA ASN A 293 0.22 -5.75 -7.74
C ASN A 293 1.36 -5.08 -8.55
N ALA A 294 1.01 -4.44 -9.66
CA ALA A 294 1.98 -3.73 -10.52
C ALA A 294 2.85 -2.73 -9.72
N TRP A 295 2.28 -2.08 -8.70
CA TRP A 295 3.01 -1.19 -7.79
C TRP A 295 4.06 -1.94 -6.96
N ALA A 296 3.69 -3.08 -6.37
CA ALA A 296 4.63 -3.89 -5.61
C ALA A 296 5.75 -4.45 -6.50
N GLY A 297 5.42 -4.88 -7.72
CA GLY A 297 6.38 -5.37 -8.71
C GLY A 297 7.35 -4.28 -9.19
N TYR A 298 6.85 -3.05 -9.43
CA TYR A 298 7.67 -1.92 -9.86
C TYR A 298 8.71 -1.53 -8.79
N PHE A 299 8.31 -1.57 -7.52
CA PHE A 299 9.19 -1.23 -6.41
C PHE A 299 9.92 -2.43 -5.78
N ALA A 300 9.65 -3.66 -6.26
CA ALA A 300 10.32 -4.86 -5.78
C ALA A 300 11.85 -4.77 -6.02
N GLY A 301 12.62 -4.99 -4.97
CA GLY A 301 14.08 -4.87 -5.02
C GLY A 301 14.64 -3.45 -4.96
N THR A 302 13.76 -2.43 -4.80
CA THR A 302 14.17 -1.06 -4.51
C THR A 302 13.98 -0.75 -3.02
N PRO A 303 14.74 0.20 -2.43
CA PRO A 303 14.56 0.60 -1.04
C PRO A 303 13.23 1.34 -0.79
N VAL A 304 12.48 1.67 -1.83
CA VAL A 304 11.23 2.45 -1.76
C VAL A 304 10.17 1.73 -0.90
N LEU A 305 10.03 0.41 -1.01
CA LEU A 305 9.10 -0.35 -0.17
C LEU A 305 9.49 -0.32 1.30
N ALA A 306 10.79 -0.45 1.60
CA ALA A 306 11.30 -0.36 2.96
C ALA A 306 11.12 1.05 3.55
N LEU A 307 11.41 2.09 2.77
CA LEU A 307 11.16 3.49 3.13
C LEU A 307 9.67 3.76 3.39
N SER A 308 8.80 3.27 2.51
CA SER A 308 7.35 3.42 2.67
C SER A 308 6.85 2.73 3.93
N ALA A 309 7.33 1.51 4.23
CA ALA A 309 6.99 0.80 5.46
C ALA A 309 7.48 1.55 6.71
N GLN A 310 8.68 2.14 6.66
CA GLN A 310 9.22 2.96 7.76
C GLN A 310 8.38 4.24 7.97
N ILE A 311 7.96 4.90 6.89
CA ILE A 311 7.09 6.09 6.97
C ILE A 311 5.74 5.72 7.59
N VAL A 312 5.13 4.61 7.16
CA VAL A 312 3.86 4.12 7.74
C VAL A 312 4.04 3.80 9.22
N LEU A 313 5.10 3.10 9.60
CA LEU A 313 5.41 2.80 11.00
C LEU A 313 5.58 4.08 11.82
N LEU A 314 6.27 5.07 11.28
CA LEU A 314 6.47 6.35 11.92
C LEU A 314 5.15 7.10 12.12
N ILE A 315 4.28 7.13 11.11
CA ILE A 315 2.93 7.71 11.21
C ILE A 315 2.13 6.99 12.31
N LEU A 316 2.17 5.66 12.35
CA LEU A 316 1.50 4.87 13.39
C LEU A 316 2.04 5.18 14.79
N LEU A 317 3.35 5.34 14.95
CA LEU A 317 3.96 5.75 16.21
C LEU A 317 3.52 7.16 16.64
N ILE A 318 3.43 8.10 15.70
CA ILE A 318 2.94 9.45 15.97
C ILE A 318 1.48 9.40 16.39
N LEU A 319 0.65 8.66 15.68
CA LEU A 319 -0.75 8.47 16.02
C LEU A 319 -0.88 7.80 17.39
N TRP A 320 -0.07 6.79 17.69
CA TRP A 320 -0.04 6.12 18.99
C TRP A 320 0.35 7.07 20.12
N THR A 321 1.43 7.85 19.95
CA THR A 321 1.87 8.82 20.97
C THR A 321 0.88 9.97 21.16
N ASN A 322 0.18 10.38 20.10
CA ASN A 322 -0.84 11.41 20.15
C ASN A 322 -2.24 10.86 20.49
N ALA A 323 -2.49 9.56 20.35
CA ALA A 323 -3.79 8.94 20.65
C ALA A 323 -4.22 9.18 22.11
N ARG A 324 -3.27 9.25 23.05
CA ARG A 324 -3.54 9.64 24.44
C ARG A 324 -3.92 11.12 24.61
N ARG A 325 -3.74 11.96 23.57
CA ARG A 325 -4.06 13.39 23.57
C ARG A 325 -5.22 13.74 22.64
N PHE A 326 -5.76 12.77 21.90
CA PHE A 326 -6.96 12.97 21.06
C PHE A 326 -8.23 13.18 21.87
N ALA A 327 -8.28 12.69 23.10
CA ALA A 327 -9.19 13.16 24.09
C ALA A 327 -8.54 14.37 24.80
N ARG A 328 -8.65 15.57 24.24
CA ARG A 328 -8.77 16.72 25.14
C ARG A 328 -9.88 16.31 26.10
N PRO A 329 -9.64 16.26 27.45
CA PRO A 329 -10.76 16.18 28.34
C PRO A 329 -11.66 17.32 27.89
N LEU A 330 -12.84 17.01 27.36
CA LEU A 330 -13.90 17.98 27.27
C LEU A 330 -13.87 18.63 28.63
N PRO A 331 -13.63 19.99 28.76
CA PRO A 331 -13.72 20.64 30.04
C PRO A 331 -15.06 20.15 30.56
N LEU A 332 -15.05 19.45 31.72
CA LEU A 332 -16.26 19.05 32.40
C LEU A 332 -17.13 20.27 32.28
N ALA A 333 -18.30 20.17 31.63
CA ALA A 333 -19.21 21.27 31.47
C ALA A 333 -19.19 21.97 32.82
N HIS A 334 -18.72 23.23 32.85
CA HIS A 334 -18.69 23.98 34.07
C HIS A 334 -20.08 23.74 34.60
N THR A 335 -20.18 22.99 35.70
CA THR A 335 -21.43 22.95 36.46
C THR A 335 -21.70 24.41 36.68
N ASP A 336 -22.69 24.93 35.93
CA ASP A 336 -23.09 26.31 36.06
C ASP A 336 -23.16 26.55 37.54
N ARG A 337 -22.17 27.28 38.09
CA ARG A 337 -22.31 27.80 39.43
C ARG A 337 -23.60 28.53 39.33
N ARG A 338 -24.65 27.99 39.99
CA ARG A 338 -26.00 28.56 40.06
C ARG A 338 -25.83 30.05 39.98
N SER A 339 -26.38 30.67 38.96
CA SER A 339 -26.11 32.08 38.70
C SER A 339 -26.42 32.81 39.99
N SER A 340 -25.69 33.85 40.32
CA SER A 340 -25.94 34.60 41.54
C SER A 340 -27.41 35.05 41.64
N LEU A 341 -28.08 35.17 40.49
CA LEU A 341 -29.51 35.46 40.34
C LEU A 341 -30.39 34.27 40.79
N GLU A 342 -30.02 33.05 40.47
CA GLU A 342 -30.75 31.83 40.87
C GLU A 342 -30.66 31.60 42.37
N PHE A 343 -29.49 31.88 42.97
CA PHE A 343 -29.31 31.87 44.42
C PHE A 343 -30.16 32.93 45.10
N VAL A 344 -30.16 34.18 44.59
CA VAL A 344 -30.98 35.28 45.12
C VAL A 344 -32.48 34.96 44.97
N ALA A 345 -32.90 34.39 43.83
CA ALA A 345 -34.29 34.00 43.62
C ALA A 345 -34.73 32.90 44.59
N SER A 346 -33.89 31.86 44.78
CA SER A 346 -34.16 30.77 45.74
C SER A 346 -34.25 31.29 47.18
N MET A 347 -33.37 32.22 47.55
CA MET A 347 -33.38 32.83 48.89
C MET A 347 -34.63 33.70 49.09
N ALA A 348 -35.03 34.46 48.07
CA ALA A 348 -36.24 35.26 48.10
C ALA A 348 -37.50 34.39 48.26
N GLU A 349 -37.59 33.27 47.48
CA GLU A 349 -38.69 32.34 47.62
C GLU A 349 -38.75 31.68 49.01
N LEU A 350 -37.57 31.33 49.56
CA LEU A 350 -37.50 30.74 50.88
C LEU A 350 -37.98 31.77 51.97
N GLN A 351 -37.56 33.00 51.86
CA GLN A 351 -38.00 34.11 52.80
C GLN A 351 -39.50 34.39 52.66
N GLU A 352 -40.05 34.33 51.46
CA GLU A 352 -41.48 34.49 51.20
C GLU A 352 -42.30 33.34 51.84
N ARG A 353 -41.88 32.09 51.61
CA ARG A 353 -42.55 30.89 52.19
C ARG A 353 -42.51 30.86 53.72
N SER A 354 -41.40 31.28 54.29
CA SER A 354 -41.22 31.34 55.75
C SER A 354 -41.86 32.58 56.40
N ARG A 355 -42.41 33.52 55.59
CA ARG A 355 -42.93 34.84 56.05
C ARG A 355 -41.88 35.66 56.79
N ALA A 356 -40.58 35.39 56.53
CA ALA A 356 -39.50 36.09 57.21
C ALA A 356 -39.22 37.46 56.55
N TYR A 357 -40.20 38.34 56.54
CA TYR A 357 -40.10 39.67 55.91
C TYR A 357 -39.17 40.58 56.67
N ASP A 358 -39.04 40.41 58.03
CA ASP A 358 -38.06 41.03 58.89
C ASP A 358 -36.61 40.85 58.39
N LEU A 359 -36.21 39.64 58.11
CA LEU A 359 -34.87 39.35 57.57
C LEU A 359 -34.64 39.99 56.19
N ALA A 360 -35.67 40.03 55.35
CA ALA A 360 -35.56 40.69 54.06
C ALA A 360 -35.35 42.21 54.21
N ILE A 361 -36.10 42.86 55.13
CA ILE A 361 -35.91 44.23 55.38
C ILE A 361 -34.58 44.52 56.09
N GLU A 362 -34.14 43.69 57.01
CA GLU A 362 -32.84 43.81 57.67
C GLU A 362 -31.68 43.86 56.66
N ASN A 363 -31.66 42.96 55.75
CA ASN A 363 -30.63 42.92 54.72
C ASN A 363 -30.60 44.19 53.86
N ILE A 364 -31.77 44.63 53.40
CA ILE A 364 -31.89 45.86 52.58
C ILE A 364 -31.59 47.10 53.36
N TYR A 365 -32.20 47.26 54.58
CA TYR A 365 -32.02 48.39 55.40
C TYR A 365 -30.59 48.57 55.88
N THR A 366 -29.95 47.53 56.39
CA THR A 366 -28.54 47.56 56.82
C THR A 366 -27.63 48.07 55.73
N ARG A 367 -27.88 47.59 54.51
CA ARG A 367 -27.12 48.01 53.33
C ARG A 367 -27.41 49.49 52.98
N THR A 368 -28.66 49.86 52.91
CA THR A 368 -29.07 51.27 52.64
C THR A 368 -28.56 52.21 53.71
N ARG A 369 -28.65 51.88 54.99
CA ARG A 369 -28.13 52.67 56.08
C ARG A 369 -26.64 52.95 56.01
N ARG A 370 -25.84 51.94 55.60
CA ARG A 370 -24.39 52.11 55.33
C ARG A 370 -24.11 53.11 54.20
N VAL A 371 -24.91 53.03 53.15
CA VAL A 371 -24.78 53.93 52.01
C VAL A 371 -25.20 55.37 52.44
N LEU A 372 -26.28 55.52 53.16
CA LEU A 372 -26.76 56.80 53.68
C LEU A 372 -25.76 57.42 54.63
N ALA A 373 -25.22 56.69 55.62
CA ALA A 373 -24.20 57.14 56.55
C ALA A 373 -22.91 57.60 55.78
N ARG A 374 -22.49 56.86 54.77
CA ARG A 374 -21.36 57.22 53.91
C ARG A 374 -21.62 58.52 53.13
N TYR A 375 -22.84 58.69 52.62
CA TYR A 375 -23.24 59.91 51.91
C TYR A 375 -23.30 61.13 52.88
N ALA A 376 -23.78 60.90 54.06
CA ALA A 376 -23.81 61.91 55.12
C ALA A 376 -22.42 62.28 55.70
N GLY A 377 -21.41 61.39 55.48
CA GLY A 377 -20.04 61.55 55.96
C GLY A 377 -19.92 61.29 57.47
N ILE A 378 -20.78 60.41 58.02
CA ILE A 378 -20.82 60.06 59.44
C ILE A 378 -20.72 58.60 59.68
N ASP A 379 -20.46 58.14 60.90
CA ASP A 379 -20.34 56.74 61.26
C ASP A 379 -21.65 55.98 61.04
N TYR A 380 -21.57 54.71 60.65
CA TYR A 380 -22.72 53.82 60.45
C TYR A 380 -23.57 53.66 61.74
N ASN A 381 -22.95 53.75 62.94
CA ASN A 381 -23.59 53.60 64.23
C ASN A 381 -24.27 54.90 64.72
N SER A 382 -24.13 56.02 64.03
CA SER A 382 -24.80 57.29 64.37
C SER A 382 -26.29 57.10 64.46
N SER A 383 -26.96 57.92 65.27
CA SER A 383 -28.42 57.87 65.44
C SER A 383 -29.16 58.14 64.13
N ARG A 384 -30.36 57.52 63.94
CA ARG A 384 -31.16 57.74 62.73
C ARG A 384 -31.49 59.19 62.48
N SER A 385 -31.75 59.94 63.56
CA SER A 385 -32.08 61.40 63.48
C SER A 385 -30.88 62.20 62.98
N GLU A 386 -29.64 61.80 63.35
CA GLU A 386 -28.43 62.44 62.91
C GLU A 386 -28.15 62.16 61.45
N ILE A 387 -28.35 60.87 61.02
CA ILE A 387 -28.22 60.47 59.59
C ILE A 387 -29.23 61.26 58.75
N ALA A 388 -30.52 61.30 59.18
CA ALA A 388 -31.59 62.02 58.47
C ALA A 388 -31.31 63.50 58.34
N LYS A 389 -30.87 64.15 59.42
CA LYS A 389 -30.53 65.57 59.45
C LYS A 389 -29.38 65.93 58.51
N ARG A 390 -28.29 65.12 58.53
CA ARG A 390 -27.11 65.34 57.64
C ARG A 390 -27.42 65.12 56.17
N ILE A 391 -28.33 64.18 55.87
CA ILE A 391 -28.78 63.97 54.51
C ILE A 391 -29.63 65.11 53.99
N ALA A 392 -30.55 65.62 54.83
CA ALA A 392 -31.41 66.78 54.48
C ALA A 392 -30.59 68.06 54.26
N GLU A 393 -29.48 68.22 54.96
CA GLU A 393 -28.55 69.36 54.75
C GLU A 393 -27.89 69.33 53.36
N ARG A 394 -27.82 68.15 52.72
CA ARG A 394 -27.12 67.93 51.42
C ARG A 394 -28.06 67.53 50.30
N SER A 395 -29.35 67.37 50.56
CA SER A 395 -30.35 66.93 49.62
C SER A 395 -31.70 67.58 49.79
N THR A 396 -32.63 67.34 48.89
CA THR A 396 -34.01 67.87 48.97
C THR A 396 -34.96 66.92 49.71
N ILE A 397 -34.42 65.95 50.46
CA ILE A 397 -35.25 64.97 51.20
C ILE A 397 -35.66 65.55 52.52
N ASP A 398 -36.94 65.42 52.85
CA ASP A 398 -37.47 65.86 54.13
C ASP A 398 -36.95 65.00 55.30
N VAL A 399 -36.42 65.65 56.34
CA VAL A 399 -35.88 65.05 57.57
C VAL A 399 -36.89 64.10 58.20
N HIS A 400 -38.12 64.55 58.41
CA HIS A 400 -39.14 63.76 59.07
C HIS A 400 -39.59 62.53 58.30
N GLN A 401 -39.65 62.63 56.94
CA GLN A 401 -40.01 61.52 56.12
C GLN A 401 -38.89 60.43 56.12
N LEU A 402 -37.63 60.84 56.08
CA LEU A 402 -36.51 59.91 56.12
C LEU A 402 -36.35 59.25 57.46
N GLU A 403 -36.47 60.04 58.57
CA GLU A 403 -36.39 59.54 59.92
C GLU A 403 -37.53 58.55 60.25
N THR A 404 -38.75 58.86 59.79
CA THR A 404 -39.91 57.97 59.94
C THR A 404 -39.74 56.69 59.18
N LEU A 405 -39.20 56.72 57.93
CA LEU A 405 -38.92 55.55 57.14
C LEU A 405 -37.85 54.66 57.82
N MET A 406 -36.78 55.25 58.31
CA MET A 406 -35.74 54.51 59.03
C MET A 406 -36.28 53.90 60.33
N ARG A 407 -37.13 54.62 61.11
CA ARG A 407 -37.78 54.09 62.28
C ARG A 407 -38.67 52.89 61.96
N GLN A 408 -39.55 53.01 60.97
CA GLN A 408 -40.41 51.89 60.50
C GLN A 408 -39.62 50.67 60.09
N CYS A 409 -38.46 50.81 59.42
CA CYS A 409 -37.60 49.72 59.12
C CYS A 409 -36.97 49.05 60.35
N GLU A 410 -36.56 49.88 61.37
CA GLU A 410 -35.98 49.37 62.61
C GLU A 410 -37.02 48.65 63.47
N GLU A 411 -38.28 49.17 63.53
CA GLU A 411 -39.41 48.51 64.20
C GLU A 411 -39.74 47.16 63.58
N ALA A 412 -39.75 47.10 62.22
CA ALA A 412 -39.96 45.87 61.47
C ALA A 412 -38.86 44.81 61.71
N ILE A 413 -37.61 45.24 61.91
CA ILE A 413 -36.46 44.35 62.21
C ILE A 413 -36.51 43.84 63.65
N ASN A 414 -37.04 44.69 64.59
CA ASN A 414 -37.09 44.36 66.00
C ASN A 414 -38.30 43.52 66.41
N GLY A 415 -39.05 42.94 65.47
CA GLY A 415 -40.10 41.96 65.76
C GLY A 415 -41.53 42.46 65.64
N GLU A 416 -41.80 43.65 65.11
CA GLU A 416 -43.15 44.07 64.76
C GLU A 416 -43.70 43.25 63.60
N GLU A 417 -44.87 42.65 63.75
CA GLU A 417 -45.47 41.82 62.65
C GLU A 417 -45.83 42.71 61.47
N ILE A 418 -45.14 42.47 60.35
CA ILE A 418 -45.36 43.19 59.10
C ILE A 418 -45.92 42.28 58.00
N SER A 419 -46.86 42.80 57.25
CA SER A 419 -47.43 42.12 56.12
C SER A 419 -46.53 42.26 54.89
N TRP A 420 -46.66 41.34 53.92
CA TRP A 420 -45.96 41.42 52.65
C TRP A 420 -46.09 42.76 51.89
N ARG A 421 -47.29 43.37 51.97
CA ARG A 421 -47.53 44.69 51.36
C ARG A 421 -46.77 45.82 52.05
N GLN A 422 -46.69 45.78 53.34
CA GLN A 422 -45.92 46.75 54.14
C GLN A 422 -44.42 46.60 53.91
N SER A 423 -43.92 45.38 53.88
CA SER A 423 -42.50 45.12 53.60
C SER A 423 -42.11 45.58 52.18
N LEU A 424 -42.94 45.33 51.17
CA LEU A 424 -42.72 45.81 49.83
C LEU A 424 -42.76 47.37 49.74
N ASP A 425 -43.66 48.03 50.47
CA ASP A 425 -43.70 49.45 50.48
C ASP A 425 -42.46 50.08 51.13
N LEU A 426 -41.99 49.54 52.26
CA LEU A 426 -40.75 49.98 52.88
C LEU A 426 -39.54 49.85 51.94
N VAL A 427 -39.41 48.74 51.28
CA VAL A 427 -38.32 48.49 50.29
C VAL A 427 -38.42 49.50 49.14
N ARG A 428 -39.61 49.74 48.57
CA ARG A 428 -39.81 50.74 47.54
C ARG A 428 -39.42 52.15 47.97
N ARG A 429 -39.78 52.53 49.13
CA ARG A 429 -39.43 53.85 49.70
C ARG A 429 -37.94 53.98 50.00
N LEU A 430 -37.27 52.94 50.51
CA LEU A 430 -35.83 52.90 50.67
C LEU A 430 -35.09 53.04 49.29
N ARG A 431 -35.58 52.35 48.29
CA ARG A 431 -35.03 52.51 46.96
C ARG A 431 -35.29 53.85 46.31
N ALA A 432 -36.43 54.48 46.59
CA ALA A 432 -36.70 55.82 46.11
C ALA A 432 -35.73 56.82 46.73
N VAL A 433 -35.39 56.66 48.01
CA VAL A 433 -34.40 57.50 48.70
C VAL A 433 -33.03 57.32 48.07
N GLU A 434 -32.58 56.09 47.84
CA GLU A 434 -31.30 55.82 47.15
C GLU A 434 -31.26 56.44 45.76
N LYS A 435 -32.36 56.34 45.03
CA LYS A 435 -32.45 56.88 43.64
C LYS A 435 -32.41 58.43 43.68
N ASN A 436 -33.14 59.07 44.61
CA ASN A 436 -33.17 60.51 44.71
C ASN A 436 -31.79 61.09 45.10
N LEU A 437 -31.02 60.34 45.87
CA LEU A 437 -29.65 60.72 46.26
C LEU A 437 -28.61 60.39 45.22
N GLY A 438 -28.99 59.79 44.04
CA GLY A 438 -28.07 59.41 42.99
C GLY A 438 -27.13 58.28 43.38
N LEU A 439 -27.47 57.53 44.45
CA LEU A 439 -26.63 56.46 44.99
C LEU A 439 -26.82 55.12 44.17
N ARG A 440 -26.46 55.16 42.92
CA ARG A 440 -26.41 53.89 42.07
C ARG A 440 -25.32 52.99 42.60
N MET A 441 -25.70 51.81 43.05
CA MET A 441 -24.75 50.77 43.27
C MET A 441 -24.31 50.18 41.89
N ARG A 442 -23.04 50.38 41.50
CA ARG A 442 -22.44 49.67 40.39
C ARG A 442 -22.45 48.17 40.72
N THR A 443 -23.08 47.39 39.87
CA THR A 443 -23.03 45.94 39.96
C THR A 443 -21.59 45.46 39.70
N ARG A 444 -21.22 44.33 40.28
CA ARG A 444 -19.86 43.76 40.14
C ARG A 444 -19.48 43.55 38.68
N GLU A 445 -20.46 43.34 37.81
CA GLU A 445 -20.31 43.18 36.37
C GLU A 445 -19.90 44.48 35.66
N GLU A 446 -20.44 45.63 36.08
CA GLU A 446 -20.05 46.95 35.57
C GLU A 446 -18.61 47.34 35.98
N ARG A 447 -18.11 46.79 37.10
CA ARG A 447 -16.70 46.97 37.51
C ARG A 447 -15.75 46.12 36.69
N GLN A 448 -16.13 44.88 36.40
CA GLN A 448 -15.31 43.99 35.55
C GLN A 448 -15.28 44.43 34.10
N ALA A 449 -16.34 45.01 33.58
CA ALA A 449 -16.37 45.59 32.24
C ALA A 449 -15.50 46.86 32.11
N ALA A 450 -15.37 47.63 33.20
CA ALA A 450 -14.52 48.83 33.21
C ALA A 450 -13.02 48.54 33.43
N GLU A 451 -12.66 47.38 33.98
CA GLU A 451 -11.27 46.93 34.15
C GLU A 451 -10.70 46.21 32.90
N ASN A 452 -11.57 45.88 31.95
CA ASN A 452 -11.16 45.18 30.68
C ASN A 452 -11.14 46.16 29.47
N ILE A 453 -11.26 47.47 29.67
CA ILE A 453 -11.03 48.53 28.68
C ILE A 453 -9.73 49.23 29.03
#